data_ac3ab23c65226a81dab6dc93257f1a21
#
_entry.id   ac3ab23c65226a81dab6dc93257f1a21
#
_cell.length_a   1.000
_cell.length_b   1.000
_cell.length_c   1.000
_cell.angle_alpha   90.00
_cell.angle_beta   90.00
_cell.angle_gamma   90.00
#
_symmetry.space_group_name_H-M   'P 1'
#
loop_
_entity.id
_entity.type
_entity.pdbx_description
1 polymer ?
#
loop_
_entity_poly.entity_id
_entity_poly.type
_entity_poly.pdbx_seq_one_letter_code
_entity_poly.pdbx_strand_id
1 'polypeptide(L)'
;MKKVITYGTYDLFHEGHYKLLKRAKELGDYLIVGVTTEHFDEARGKLNVVDPIMKRIENVKNTGLADMIIVEDHEGQKIEDIQKYNVDIFTVGSDWIGTFDYLKQFCEVVYLERTPDISSTLERKNKFKIVNVGIVGTGRIAPRFISEAKYVSGINIACTYNPENQKAQAFSNRHDIPNYSGEYEKFLE
;
A
#
# COMPACT_ATOMS: atom_id res chain seq x y z
N MET A 1 29.08 8.54 10.22
CA MET A 1 27.73 8.13 10.65
C MET A 1 26.90 8.00 9.39
N LYS A 2 26.59 6.76 9.01
CA LYS A 2 25.82 6.43 7.79
C LYS A 2 24.34 6.64 8.06
N LYS A 3 23.68 7.53 7.30
CA LYS A 3 22.28 7.91 7.49
C LYS A 3 21.40 7.20 6.48
N VAL A 4 20.33 6.57 6.97
CA VAL A 4 19.34 5.85 6.18
C VAL A 4 18.00 6.56 6.31
N ILE A 5 17.26 6.67 5.20
CA ILE A 5 15.89 7.19 5.20
C ILE A 5 14.94 6.17 4.59
N THR A 6 13.77 6.03 5.16
CA THR A 6 12.68 5.23 4.63
C THR A 6 11.34 5.96 4.80
N TYR A 7 10.37 5.67 3.92
CA TYR A 7 9.06 6.28 3.95
C TYR A 7 7.95 5.24 3.93
N GLY A 8 6.85 5.56 4.57
CA GLY A 8 5.68 4.70 4.55
C GLY A 8 4.45 5.33 5.19
N THR A 9 3.29 4.76 4.94
CA THR A 9 2.07 5.15 5.63
C THR A 9 2.03 4.59 7.06
N TYR A 10 2.56 3.39 7.27
CA TYR A 10 2.59 2.68 8.56
C TYR A 10 1.20 2.51 9.19
N ASP A 11 0.17 2.40 8.33
CA ASP A 11 -1.21 2.19 8.75
C ASP A 11 -1.42 0.80 9.33
N LEU A 12 -2.23 0.69 10.42
CA LEU A 12 -2.46 -0.58 11.12
C LEU A 12 -1.13 -1.28 11.40
N PHE A 13 -0.25 -0.64 12.13
CA PHE A 13 1.14 -1.07 12.33
C PHE A 13 1.23 -2.55 12.70
N HIS A 14 2.02 -3.31 11.95
CA HIS A 14 2.14 -4.75 12.07
C HIS A 14 3.60 -5.23 11.96
N GLU A 15 3.83 -6.51 12.20
CA GLU A 15 5.16 -7.16 12.17
C GLU A 15 5.94 -6.90 10.89
N GLY A 16 5.27 -6.78 9.73
CA GLY A 16 5.90 -6.45 8.46
C GLY A 16 6.55 -5.06 8.46
N HIS A 17 5.89 -4.06 9.06
CA HIS A 17 6.44 -2.72 9.24
C HIS A 17 7.64 -2.75 10.18
N TYR A 18 7.53 -3.47 11.31
CA TYR A 18 8.64 -3.60 12.25
C TYR A 18 9.89 -4.23 11.60
N LYS A 19 9.71 -5.33 10.85
CA LYS A 19 10.80 -5.99 10.13
C LYS A 19 11.44 -5.11 9.06
N LEU A 20 10.63 -4.31 8.35
CA LEU A 20 11.14 -3.33 7.38
C LEU A 20 12.03 -2.30 8.09
N LEU A 21 11.53 -1.68 9.16
CA LEU A 21 12.28 -0.69 9.93
C LEU A 21 13.56 -1.26 10.54
N LYS A 22 13.52 -2.50 11.05
CA LYS A 22 14.70 -3.18 11.59
C LYS A 22 15.78 -3.36 10.53
N ARG A 23 15.42 -3.88 9.35
CA ARG A 23 16.37 -4.06 8.22
C ARG A 23 16.86 -2.69 7.70
N ALA A 24 16.01 -1.67 7.66
CA ALA A 24 16.43 -0.33 7.31
C ALA A 24 17.47 0.21 8.30
N LYS A 25 17.27 -0.02 9.60
CA LYS A 25 18.23 0.38 10.65
C LYS A 25 19.57 -0.34 10.52
N GLU A 26 19.57 -1.60 10.08
CA GLU A 26 20.80 -2.41 9.89
C GLU A 26 21.67 -1.92 8.70
N LEU A 27 21.12 -1.05 7.81
CA LEU A 27 21.90 -0.48 6.69
C LEU A 27 22.80 0.68 7.11
N GLY A 28 22.62 1.26 8.30
CA GLY A 28 23.42 2.40 8.75
C GLY A 28 23.30 2.69 10.24
N ASP A 29 23.92 3.79 10.64
CA ASP A 29 24.00 4.19 12.04
C ASP A 29 22.79 4.99 12.53
N TYR A 30 22.14 5.72 11.61
CA TYR A 30 21.07 6.67 11.91
C TYR A 30 19.89 6.47 10.93
N LEU A 31 18.72 6.13 11.48
CA LEU A 31 17.50 5.90 10.70
C LEU A 31 16.52 7.06 10.80
N ILE A 32 16.19 7.65 9.67
CA ILE A 32 15.12 8.64 9.51
C ILE A 32 13.90 7.92 8.93
N VAL A 33 12.75 8.10 9.55
CA VAL A 33 11.49 7.49 9.10
C VAL A 33 10.49 8.59 8.74
N GLY A 34 10.12 8.66 7.46
CA GLY A 34 9.06 9.54 6.95
C GLY A 34 7.70 8.85 7.04
N VAL A 35 6.75 9.48 7.74
CA VAL A 35 5.36 9.03 7.83
C VAL A 35 4.49 9.93 6.96
N THR A 36 3.75 9.35 6.00
CA THR A 36 2.92 10.11 5.07
C THR A 36 1.68 10.68 5.73
N THR A 37 1.28 11.90 5.37
CA THR A 37 0.00 12.48 5.82
C THR A 37 -1.18 11.80 5.13
N GLU A 38 -2.38 11.89 5.74
CA GLU A 38 -3.62 11.42 5.14
C GLU A 38 -3.88 12.11 3.81
N HIS A 39 -3.71 13.43 3.76
CA HIS A 39 -3.92 14.23 2.55
C HIS A 39 -2.99 13.81 1.41
N PHE A 40 -1.73 13.53 1.71
CA PHE A 40 -0.76 13.09 0.70
C PHE A 40 -1.04 11.64 0.26
N ASP A 41 -1.46 10.76 1.17
CA ASP A 41 -1.91 9.41 0.83
C ASP A 41 -3.15 9.44 -0.08
N GLU A 42 -4.15 10.30 0.22
CA GLU A 42 -5.35 10.50 -0.59
C GLU A 42 -5.01 11.03 -1.99
N ALA A 43 -4.13 12.02 -2.10
CA ALA A 43 -3.68 12.58 -3.37
C ALA A 43 -3.01 11.52 -4.27
N ARG A 44 -2.39 10.51 -3.68
CA ARG A 44 -1.80 9.35 -4.39
C ARG A 44 -2.78 8.20 -4.60
N GLY A 45 -4.07 8.38 -4.29
CA GLY A 45 -5.13 7.38 -4.46
C GLY A 45 -5.23 6.36 -3.32
N LYS A 46 -4.57 6.56 -2.19
CA LYS A 46 -4.66 5.69 -1.02
C LYS A 46 -5.75 6.18 -0.06
N LEU A 47 -7.00 5.82 -0.36
CA LEU A 47 -8.21 6.32 0.32
C LEU A 47 -8.59 5.53 1.58
N ASN A 48 -7.80 4.55 2.00
CA ASN A 48 -8.20 3.56 2.99
C ASN A 48 -7.29 3.53 4.24
N VAL A 49 -6.67 4.63 4.56
CA VAL A 49 -5.88 4.79 5.79
C VAL A 49 -6.83 4.83 6.99
N VAL A 50 -6.58 4.01 8.00
CA VAL A 50 -7.45 3.81 9.17
C VAL A 50 -6.94 4.57 10.38
N ASP A 51 -5.64 4.44 10.67
CA ASP A 51 -5.05 5.08 11.85
C ASP A 51 -4.64 6.53 11.50
N PRO A 52 -5.02 7.51 12.33
CA PRO A 52 -4.60 8.90 12.12
C PRO A 52 -3.08 9.03 12.23
N ILE A 53 -2.51 10.06 11.56
CA ILE A 53 -1.05 10.24 11.48
C ILE A 53 -0.36 10.21 12.84
N MET A 54 -0.94 10.82 13.85
CA MET A 54 -0.35 10.85 15.20
C MET A 54 -0.17 9.45 15.78
N LYS A 55 -1.14 8.57 15.58
CA LYS A 55 -1.05 7.17 16.01
C LYS A 55 -0.01 6.40 15.21
N ARG A 56 0.08 6.65 13.91
CA ARG A 56 1.08 6.01 13.05
C ARG A 56 2.50 6.43 13.42
N ILE A 57 2.71 7.71 13.74
CA ILE A 57 3.97 8.24 14.27
C ILE A 57 4.30 7.59 15.63
N GLU A 58 3.33 7.50 16.53
CA GLU A 58 3.50 6.86 17.84
C GLU A 58 3.90 5.39 17.70
N ASN A 59 3.26 4.65 16.83
CA ASN A 59 3.61 3.26 16.54
C ASN A 59 5.05 3.11 16.04
N VAL A 60 5.49 3.97 15.11
CA VAL A 60 6.89 3.99 14.65
C VAL A 60 7.84 4.33 15.78
N LYS A 61 7.54 5.35 16.57
CA LYS A 61 8.34 5.77 17.73
C LYS A 61 8.50 4.65 18.76
N ASN A 62 7.43 3.92 19.04
CA ASN A 62 7.41 2.84 20.02
C ASN A 62 8.25 1.61 19.60
N THR A 63 8.66 1.52 18.33
CA THR A 63 9.62 0.49 17.90
C THR A 63 11.01 0.70 18.49
N GLY A 64 11.37 1.94 18.85
CA GLY A 64 12.72 2.32 19.27
C GLY A 64 13.78 2.25 18.16
N LEU A 65 13.38 2.01 16.89
CA LEU A 65 14.29 1.85 15.75
C LEU A 65 14.61 3.16 15.03
N ALA A 66 13.65 4.10 15.01
CA ALA A 66 13.81 5.40 14.36
C ALA A 66 14.56 6.36 15.27
N ASP A 67 15.66 6.93 14.77
CA ASP A 67 16.40 8.00 15.45
C ASP A 67 15.76 9.38 15.21
N MET A 68 15.10 9.52 14.03
CA MET A 68 14.31 10.72 13.67
C MET A 68 13.04 10.27 12.95
N ILE A 69 11.93 10.95 13.26
CA ILE A 69 10.67 10.79 12.52
C ILE A 69 10.32 12.12 11.90
N ILE A 70 10.00 12.10 10.62
CA ILE A 70 9.55 13.25 9.84
C ILE A 70 8.20 12.96 9.20
N VAL A 71 7.51 14.01 8.77
CA VAL A 71 6.22 13.90 8.08
C VAL A 71 6.44 14.12 6.59
N GLU A 72 5.86 13.27 5.76
CA GLU A 72 5.82 13.45 4.30
C GLU A 72 4.45 13.96 3.90
N ASP A 73 4.39 15.14 3.27
CA ASP A 73 3.13 15.82 2.92
C ASP A 73 3.02 16.27 1.46
N HIS A 74 4.10 16.15 0.67
CA HIS A 74 4.10 16.56 -0.74
C HIS A 74 5.02 15.73 -1.63
N GLU A 75 4.75 15.80 -2.93
CA GLU A 75 5.58 15.17 -3.94
C GLU A 75 6.92 15.92 -4.10
N GLY A 76 8.01 15.16 -4.29
CA GLY A 76 9.37 15.75 -4.38
C GLY A 76 10.10 15.84 -3.05
N GLN A 77 9.40 15.83 -1.91
CA GLN A 77 10.00 15.94 -0.58
C GLN A 77 11.14 14.95 -0.32
N LYS A 78 11.10 13.76 -0.93
CA LYS A 78 12.17 12.78 -0.76
C LYS A 78 13.54 13.31 -1.20
N ILE A 79 13.59 14.08 -2.30
CA ILE A 79 14.84 14.70 -2.78
C ILE A 79 15.29 15.78 -1.79
N GLU A 80 14.36 16.62 -1.35
CA GLU A 80 14.64 17.69 -0.39
C GLU A 80 15.17 17.13 0.94
N ASP A 81 14.55 16.09 1.46
CA ASP A 81 14.97 15.46 2.72
C ASP A 81 16.32 14.73 2.58
N ILE A 82 16.58 14.05 1.46
CA ILE A 82 17.89 13.42 1.19
C ILE A 82 18.99 14.47 1.23
N GLN A 83 18.78 15.61 0.59
CA GLN A 83 19.75 16.69 0.57
C GLN A 83 19.87 17.39 1.93
N LYS A 84 18.74 17.74 2.55
CA LYS A 84 18.66 18.43 3.84
C LYS A 84 19.35 17.67 4.98
N TYR A 85 19.15 16.37 5.03
CA TYR A 85 19.70 15.53 6.11
C TYR A 85 21.03 14.87 5.73
N ASN A 86 21.54 15.07 4.50
CA ASN A 86 22.71 14.38 3.96
C ASN A 86 22.57 12.87 4.12
N VAL A 87 21.55 12.30 3.49
CA VAL A 87 21.22 10.88 3.55
C VAL A 87 22.13 10.09 2.63
N ASP A 88 22.70 8.99 3.14
CA ASP A 88 23.56 8.09 2.37
C ASP A 88 22.75 7.00 1.65
N ILE A 89 21.68 6.49 2.29
CA ILE A 89 20.83 5.41 1.75
C ILE A 89 19.36 5.77 1.86
N PHE A 90 18.65 5.69 0.72
CA PHE A 90 17.19 5.61 0.67
C PHE A 90 16.78 4.14 0.58
N THR A 91 15.82 3.70 1.40
CA THR A 91 15.35 2.32 1.36
C THR A 91 13.83 2.21 1.49
N VAL A 92 13.26 1.25 0.77
CA VAL A 92 11.83 0.87 0.80
C VAL A 92 11.69 -0.63 0.52
N GLY A 93 10.47 -1.15 0.67
CA GLY A 93 10.17 -2.55 0.33
C GLY A 93 10.31 -2.85 -1.16
N SER A 94 10.53 -4.11 -1.50
CA SER A 94 10.72 -4.59 -2.88
C SER A 94 9.48 -4.41 -3.78
N ASP A 95 8.30 -4.16 -3.22
CA ASP A 95 7.08 -3.81 -3.99
C ASP A 95 7.29 -2.54 -4.86
N TRP A 96 8.31 -1.75 -4.55
CA TRP A 96 8.63 -0.47 -5.19
C TRP A 96 9.89 -0.54 -6.07
N ILE A 97 10.38 -1.74 -6.41
CA ILE A 97 11.57 -1.89 -7.27
C ILE A 97 11.42 -1.07 -8.55
N GLY A 98 12.43 -0.24 -8.82
CA GLY A 98 12.48 0.65 -9.99
C GLY A 98 11.76 1.99 -9.81
N THR A 99 10.75 2.10 -8.94
CA THR A 99 9.96 3.32 -8.78
C THR A 99 10.78 4.51 -8.28
N PHE A 100 11.76 4.25 -7.42
CA PHE A 100 12.60 5.29 -6.80
C PHE A 100 14.02 5.35 -7.38
N ASP A 101 14.26 4.73 -8.52
CA ASP A 101 15.59 4.73 -9.17
C ASP A 101 16.09 6.13 -9.53
N TYR A 102 15.18 7.09 -9.69
CA TYR A 102 15.54 8.48 -9.89
C TYR A 102 16.30 9.13 -8.72
N LEU A 103 16.22 8.53 -7.51
CA LEU A 103 16.96 8.97 -6.32
C LEU A 103 18.43 8.53 -6.34
N LYS A 104 18.84 7.59 -7.20
CA LYS A 104 20.21 7.10 -7.32
C LYS A 104 21.23 8.18 -7.66
N GLN A 105 20.79 9.30 -8.21
CA GLN A 105 21.66 10.47 -8.46
C GLN A 105 22.00 11.26 -7.17
N PHE A 106 21.29 11.01 -6.06
CA PHE A 106 21.43 11.74 -4.80
C PHE A 106 21.97 10.86 -3.67
N CYS A 107 21.64 9.57 -3.65
CA CYS A 107 22.06 8.61 -2.62
C CYS A 107 21.99 7.16 -3.14
N GLU A 108 22.50 6.21 -2.36
CA GLU A 108 22.28 4.78 -2.62
C GLU A 108 20.80 4.43 -2.45
N VAL A 109 20.23 3.63 -3.37
CA VAL A 109 18.84 3.15 -3.28
C VAL A 109 18.85 1.64 -3.08
N VAL A 110 18.27 1.21 -1.95
CA VAL A 110 18.20 -0.20 -1.55
C VAL A 110 16.75 -0.64 -1.43
N TYR A 111 16.37 -1.71 -2.13
CA TYR A 111 15.05 -2.32 -2.03
C TYR A 111 15.12 -3.55 -1.12
N LEU A 112 14.38 -3.51 -0.01
CA LEU A 112 14.35 -4.59 0.98
C LEU A 112 13.30 -5.64 0.60
N GLU A 113 13.65 -6.91 0.68
CA GLU A 113 12.71 -7.99 0.42
C GLU A 113 11.45 -7.88 1.28
N ARG A 114 10.32 -8.19 0.67
CA ARG A 114 9.05 -8.22 1.40
C ARG A 114 9.00 -9.38 2.38
N THR A 115 8.45 -9.14 3.57
CA THR A 115 8.09 -10.23 4.48
C THR A 115 6.83 -10.91 3.94
N PRO A 116 6.87 -12.21 3.60
CA PRO A 116 5.70 -12.94 3.11
C PRO A 116 4.53 -12.87 4.12
N ASP A 117 3.31 -12.97 3.61
CA ASP A 117 2.07 -13.18 4.36
C ASP A 117 1.66 -12.10 5.40
N ILE A 118 2.33 -10.94 5.40
CA ILE A 118 1.97 -9.83 6.30
C ILE A 118 1.80 -8.54 5.49
N SER A 119 0.62 -7.95 5.55
CA SER A 119 0.34 -6.64 4.93
C SER A 119 -0.81 -5.92 5.62
N SER A 120 -0.80 -4.58 5.57
CA SER A 120 -1.93 -3.77 6.06
C SER A 120 -3.25 -4.12 5.39
N THR A 121 -3.22 -4.65 4.17
CA THR A 121 -4.42 -5.15 3.46
C THR A 121 -4.99 -6.39 4.16
N LEU A 122 -4.14 -7.32 4.60
CA LEU A 122 -4.57 -8.51 5.35
C LEU A 122 -5.11 -8.10 6.73
N GLU A 123 -4.43 -7.21 7.43
CA GLU A 123 -4.88 -6.67 8.72
C GLU A 123 -6.24 -5.96 8.61
N ARG A 124 -6.44 -5.17 7.53
CA ARG A 124 -7.74 -4.56 7.25
C ARG A 124 -8.84 -5.60 7.02
N LYS A 125 -8.57 -6.66 6.27
CA LYS A 125 -9.52 -7.76 6.06
C LYS A 125 -9.94 -8.43 7.38
N ASN A 126 -9.02 -8.55 8.31
CA ASN A 126 -9.29 -9.15 9.63
C ASN A 126 -10.06 -8.21 10.57
N LYS A 127 -9.89 -6.90 10.42
CA LYS A 127 -10.49 -5.88 11.30
C LYS A 127 -11.88 -5.43 10.87
N PHE A 128 -12.18 -5.45 9.58
CA PHE A 128 -13.44 -4.97 9.02
C PHE A 128 -14.30 -6.10 8.48
N LYS A 129 -15.63 -5.99 8.69
CA LYS A 129 -16.59 -6.87 8.03
C LYS A 129 -16.46 -6.68 6.51
N ILE A 130 -16.05 -7.72 5.80
CA ILE A 130 -15.93 -7.68 4.36
C ILE A 130 -17.33 -7.76 3.75
N VAL A 131 -17.65 -6.81 2.89
CA VAL A 131 -18.85 -6.82 2.05
C VAL A 131 -18.49 -7.42 0.70
N ASN A 132 -19.09 -8.55 0.38
CA ASN A 132 -18.97 -9.13 -0.95
C ASN A 132 -19.87 -8.35 -1.92
N VAL A 133 -19.29 -7.87 -3.00
CA VAL A 133 -19.97 -7.09 -4.03
C VAL A 133 -19.97 -7.88 -5.32
N GLY A 134 -21.15 -8.09 -5.89
CA GLY A 134 -21.33 -8.65 -7.22
C GLY A 134 -21.43 -7.54 -8.28
N ILE A 135 -20.83 -7.76 -9.44
CA ILE A 135 -20.89 -6.84 -10.57
C ILE A 135 -21.95 -7.33 -11.56
N VAL A 136 -23.01 -6.54 -11.75
CA VAL A 136 -24.05 -6.81 -12.74
C VAL A 136 -23.72 -6.09 -14.04
N GLY A 137 -23.42 -6.86 -15.07
CA GLY A 137 -23.00 -6.36 -16.37
C GLY A 137 -21.50 -6.13 -16.51
N THR A 138 -20.99 -6.36 -17.73
CA THR A 138 -19.56 -6.29 -18.08
C THR A 138 -19.26 -5.09 -18.99
N GLY A 139 -20.06 -4.04 -18.88
CA GLY A 139 -19.99 -2.85 -19.71
C GLY A 139 -18.84 -1.91 -19.33
N ARG A 140 -18.79 -0.77 -20.00
CA ARG A 140 -17.70 0.22 -19.94
C ARG A 140 -17.40 0.77 -18.52
N ILE A 141 -18.38 0.82 -17.64
CA ILE A 141 -18.23 1.37 -16.28
C ILE A 141 -17.66 0.34 -15.30
N ALA A 142 -17.96 -0.96 -15.49
CA ALA A 142 -17.54 -2.02 -14.59
C ALA A 142 -16.01 -2.11 -14.38
N PRO A 143 -15.14 -2.02 -15.41
CA PRO A 143 -13.69 -2.01 -15.21
C PRO A 143 -13.20 -0.83 -14.33
N ARG A 144 -13.82 0.35 -14.53
CA ARG A 144 -13.47 1.53 -13.75
C ARG A 144 -13.85 1.36 -12.27
N PHE A 145 -15.07 0.89 -12.00
CA PHE A 145 -15.49 0.58 -10.63
C PHE A 145 -14.55 -0.43 -9.96
N ILE A 146 -14.16 -1.51 -10.65
CA ILE A 146 -13.24 -2.52 -10.11
C ILE A 146 -11.87 -1.92 -9.79
N SER A 147 -11.34 -1.07 -10.67
CA SER A 147 -10.05 -0.41 -10.44
C SER A 147 -10.07 0.50 -9.22
N GLU A 148 -11.15 1.22 -8.99
CA GLU A 148 -11.35 2.09 -7.83
C GLU A 148 -11.66 1.30 -6.55
N ALA A 149 -12.48 0.25 -6.63
CA ALA A 149 -12.83 -0.62 -5.50
C ALA A 149 -11.62 -1.31 -4.85
N LYS A 150 -10.54 -1.54 -5.60
CA LYS A 150 -9.28 -2.09 -5.07
C LYS A 150 -8.66 -1.23 -3.96
N TYR A 151 -8.96 0.06 -3.94
CA TYR A 151 -8.46 1.00 -2.94
C TYR A 151 -9.40 1.20 -1.74
N VAL A 152 -10.59 0.60 -1.78
CA VAL A 152 -11.58 0.71 -0.70
C VAL A 152 -11.47 -0.49 0.24
N SER A 153 -11.25 -0.22 1.53
CA SER A 153 -11.22 -1.28 2.55
C SER A 153 -12.59 -1.88 2.80
N GLY A 154 -12.62 -3.20 3.04
CA GLY A 154 -13.86 -3.89 3.39
C GLY A 154 -14.76 -4.22 2.21
N ILE A 155 -14.32 -4.00 0.96
CA ILE A 155 -15.01 -4.46 -0.26
C ILE A 155 -14.22 -5.61 -0.89
N ASN A 156 -14.93 -6.67 -1.25
CA ASN A 156 -14.42 -7.77 -2.04
C ASN A 156 -15.31 -7.95 -3.27
N ILE A 157 -14.75 -7.89 -4.47
CA ILE A 157 -15.49 -8.19 -5.70
C ILE A 157 -15.55 -9.71 -5.83
N ALA A 158 -16.70 -10.28 -5.51
CA ALA A 158 -16.87 -11.72 -5.37
C ALA A 158 -17.33 -12.43 -6.65
N CYS A 159 -18.14 -11.77 -7.47
CA CYS A 159 -18.76 -12.40 -8.64
C CYS A 159 -19.09 -11.37 -9.72
N THR A 160 -19.13 -11.83 -10.98
CA THR A 160 -19.62 -11.06 -12.12
C THR A 160 -20.81 -11.76 -12.77
N TYR A 161 -21.84 -11.02 -13.07
CA TYR A 161 -22.99 -11.49 -13.84
C TYR A 161 -23.06 -10.82 -15.21
N ASN A 162 -23.32 -11.63 -16.24
CA ASN A 162 -23.77 -11.18 -17.55
C ASN A 162 -24.65 -12.27 -18.15
N PRO A 163 -25.83 -11.97 -18.74
CA PRO A 163 -26.69 -12.98 -19.38
C PRO A 163 -25.96 -13.85 -20.41
N GLU A 164 -24.94 -13.29 -21.07
CA GLU A 164 -24.02 -14.06 -21.91
C GLU A 164 -22.86 -14.59 -21.07
N ASN A 165 -22.96 -15.86 -20.63
CA ASN A 165 -22.01 -16.49 -19.70
C ASN A 165 -20.54 -16.37 -20.16
N GLN A 166 -20.28 -16.46 -21.46
CA GLN A 166 -18.93 -16.29 -22.01
C GLN A 166 -18.37 -14.87 -21.76
N LYS A 167 -19.23 -13.84 -21.80
CA LYS A 167 -18.82 -12.47 -21.47
C LYS A 167 -18.54 -12.31 -19.99
N ALA A 168 -19.34 -12.93 -19.11
CA ALA A 168 -19.10 -12.95 -17.68
C ALA A 168 -17.74 -13.60 -17.36
N GLN A 169 -17.48 -14.78 -17.96
CA GLN A 169 -16.23 -15.51 -17.78
C GLN A 169 -15.01 -14.73 -18.26
N ALA A 170 -15.06 -14.20 -19.49
CA ALA A 170 -13.95 -13.43 -20.07
C ALA A 170 -13.65 -12.17 -19.24
N PHE A 171 -14.69 -11.53 -18.71
CA PHE A 171 -14.55 -10.36 -17.86
C PHE A 171 -13.94 -10.71 -16.49
N SER A 172 -14.43 -11.77 -15.84
CA SER A 172 -13.89 -12.24 -14.57
C SER A 172 -12.42 -12.63 -14.66
N ASN A 173 -12.04 -13.37 -15.70
CA ASN A 173 -10.65 -13.74 -15.96
C ASN A 173 -9.73 -12.52 -16.16
N ARG A 174 -10.22 -11.49 -16.88
CA ARG A 174 -9.46 -10.25 -17.12
C ARG A 174 -9.21 -9.43 -15.88
N HIS A 175 -10.11 -9.50 -14.92
CA HIS A 175 -10.10 -8.65 -13.71
C HIS A 175 -9.82 -9.41 -12.42
N ASP A 176 -9.43 -10.70 -12.52
CA ASP A 176 -9.13 -11.59 -11.38
C ASP A 176 -10.30 -11.72 -10.39
N ILE A 177 -11.54 -11.77 -10.93
CA ILE A 177 -12.74 -11.99 -10.12
C ILE A 177 -12.97 -13.49 -9.99
N PRO A 178 -13.14 -14.04 -8.76
CA PRO A 178 -13.12 -15.48 -8.53
C PRO A 178 -14.30 -16.23 -9.14
N ASN A 179 -15.46 -15.59 -9.24
CA ASN A 179 -16.68 -16.22 -9.72
C ASN A 179 -17.36 -15.43 -10.84
N TYR A 180 -18.12 -16.15 -11.66
CA TYR A 180 -18.97 -15.55 -12.69
C TYR A 180 -20.24 -16.38 -12.92
N SER A 181 -21.31 -15.75 -13.41
CA SER A 181 -22.54 -16.44 -13.76
C SER A 181 -23.24 -15.82 -14.97
N GLY A 182 -23.82 -16.68 -15.81
CA GLY A 182 -24.79 -16.30 -16.85
C GLY A 182 -26.24 -16.38 -16.36
N GLU A 183 -26.47 -16.90 -15.16
CA GLU A 183 -27.79 -17.08 -14.53
C GLU A 183 -27.90 -16.15 -13.33
N TYR A 184 -28.94 -15.29 -13.32
CA TYR A 184 -29.08 -14.25 -12.30
C TYR A 184 -29.31 -14.84 -10.91
N GLU A 185 -30.09 -15.89 -10.80
CA GLU A 185 -30.38 -16.56 -9.51
C GLU A 185 -29.09 -17.11 -8.87
N LYS A 186 -28.24 -17.78 -9.66
CA LYS A 186 -26.95 -18.29 -9.18
C LYS A 186 -25.94 -17.19 -8.82
N PHE A 187 -26.12 -15.99 -9.38
CA PHE A 187 -25.29 -14.85 -9.02
C PHE A 187 -25.66 -14.29 -7.64
N LEU A 188 -26.89 -14.47 -7.18
CA LEU A 188 -27.38 -13.98 -5.88
C LEU A 188 -27.05 -14.92 -4.71
N GLU A 189 -26.70 -16.18 -4.97
CA GLU A 189 -26.25 -17.17 -3.97
C GLU A 189 -24.77 -16.92 -3.56
#